data_25e6a8263f6bd73f56bb52470dad9358
#
_entry.id   25e6a8263f6bd73f56bb52470dad9358
#
_cell.length_a   1.000
_cell.length_b   1.000
_cell.length_c   1.000
_cell.angle_alpha   90.00
_cell.angle_beta   90.00
_cell.angle_gamma   90.00
#
_symmetry.space_group_name_H-M   'P 1'
#
loop_
_entity.id
_entity.type
_entity.pdbx_description
1 polymer ?
#
loop_
_entity_poly.entity_id
_entity_poly.type
_entity_poly.pdbx_seq_one_letter_code
_entity_poly.pdbx_strand_id
1 'polypeptide(L)'
;MTVAVPGLLAHRGAQLVGRQELLALDTPAATPTHRPIPHATVVQALIETLGFRRLTVVSDQYAVTPDGMRMFGVLALDVEGSGVRLAIGLRNSHDKSCALGLTVGYKVFVCDNLAFHGDFAPVMRKHTARVTIEDVMALAVDRMQRHFEPMQRQIDAWRGFQLPDDRARLIIYRAFIEDTLPVAKHLARVVHQHYFEPTYEEFQPRTLWSLSNAFTSAFKELDPIPAFHATAKLGPFIEQFH
;
A
#
# COMPACT_ATOMS: atom_id res chain seq x y z
N MET A 1 -4.61 -13.23 22.93
CA MET A 1 -3.37 -12.48 22.71
C MET A 1 -3.46 -11.88 21.32
N THR A 2 -3.77 -10.61 21.21
CA THR A 2 -3.82 -9.90 19.93
C THR A 2 -2.38 -9.59 19.55
N VAL A 3 -1.84 -10.30 18.57
CA VAL A 3 -0.55 -9.97 17.99
C VAL A 3 -0.76 -8.63 17.28
N ALA A 4 -0.16 -7.58 17.81
CA ALA A 4 -0.09 -6.31 17.12
C ALA A 4 0.73 -6.50 15.85
N VAL A 5 0.05 -6.58 14.71
CA VAL A 5 0.69 -6.56 13.41
C VAL A 5 1.23 -5.13 13.23
N PRO A 6 2.55 -4.91 13.06
CA PRO A 6 3.07 -3.59 12.76
C PRO A 6 2.62 -3.24 11.34
N GLY A 7 1.44 -2.65 11.26
CA GLY A 7 0.91 -2.16 9.99
C GLY A 7 1.56 -0.83 9.60
N LEU A 8 1.62 -0.55 8.35
CA LEU A 8 2.00 0.72 7.72
C LEU A 8 1.22 1.95 8.27
N LEU A 9 0.37 1.77 9.26
CA LEU A 9 -0.73 2.65 9.59
C LEU A 9 -0.58 3.44 10.91
N ALA A 10 0.47 3.25 11.70
CA ALA A 10 0.47 3.74 13.08
C ALA A 10 1.62 4.71 13.42
N HIS A 11 1.80 5.81 12.69
CA HIS A 11 2.76 6.84 13.07
C HIS A 11 2.16 8.25 13.03
N ARG A 12 2.79 9.21 13.73
CA ARG A 12 2.38 10.64 13.86
C ARG A 12 0.99 10.87 14.46
N GLY A 13 0.64 10.08 15.47
CA GLY A 13 -0.63 10.27 16.17
C GLY A 13 -1.86 9.78 15.42
N ALA A 14 -1.71 9.12 14.25
CA ALA A 14 -2.81 8.42 13.63
C ALA A 14 -3.28 7.29 14.53
N GLN A 15 -4.60 7.16 14.67
CA GLN A 15 -5.23 6.12 15.47
C GLN A 15 -5.64 4.96 14.57
N LEU A 16 -5.27 3.74 14.94
CA LEU A 16 -5.82 2.55 14.31
C LEU A 16 -7.27 2.39 14.75
N VAL A 17 -8.14 2.21 13.77
CA VAL A 17 -9.58 2.07 14.00
C VAL A 17 -10.12 0.88 13.22
N GLY A 18 -11.11 0.20 13.80
CA GLY A 18 -11.89 -0.82 13.12
C GLY A 18 -13.06 -0.23 12.34
N ARG A 19 -13.78 -1.08 11.58
CA ARG A 19 -14.96 -0.66 10.81
C ARG A 19 -16.05 -0.02 11.69
N GLN A 20 -16.27 -0.54 12.89
CA GLN A 20 -17.25 -0.01 13.84
C GLN A 20 -16.90 1.40 14.29
N GLU A 21 -15.63 1.66 14.54
CA GLU A 21 -15.14 2.97 14.94
C GLU A 21 -15.23 3.98 13.80
N LEU A 22 -15.01 3.54 12.54
CA LEU A 22 -15.22 4.40 11.36
C LEU A 22 -16.67 4.90 11.23
N LEU A 23 -17.64 4.08 11.62
CA LEU A 23 -19.06 4.47 11.61
C LEU A 23 -19.38 5.55 12.64
N ALA A 24 -18.64 5.61 13.73
CA ALA A 24 -18.82 6.57 14.80
C ALA A 24 -18.10 7.91 14.55
N LEU A 25 -17.29 8.02 13.49
CA LEU A 25 -16.59 9.26 13.16
C LEU A 25 -17.52 10.28 12.54
N ASP A 26 -17.46 11.50 13.07
CA ASP A 26 -18.20 12.63 12.52
C ASP A 26 -17.73 12.99 11.11
N THR A 27 -18.69 13.29 10.25
CA THR A 27 -18.41 13.81 8.91
C THR A 27 -18.79 15.28 8.88
N PRO A 28 -17.86 16.19 8.50
CA PRO A 28 -18.15 17.61 8.42
C PRO A 28 -19.33 17.93 7.49
N ALA A 29 -20.07 19.00 7.82
CA ALA A 29 -21.17 19.46 6.99
C ALA A 29 -20.69 19.84 5.57
N ALA A 30 -21.56 19.59 4.59
CA ALA A 30 -21.29 20.00 3.21
C ALA A 30 -21.18 21.51 3.08
N THR A 31 -20.29 21.96 2.20
CA THR A 31 -20.20 23.37 1.77
C THR A 31 -20.70 23.50 0.34
N PRO A 32 -20.93 24.72 -0.19
CA PRO A 32 -21.33 24.90 -1.59
C PRO A 32 -20.39 24.26 -2.62
N THR A 33 -19.12 24.07 -2.26
CA THR A 33 -18.08 23.55 -3.17
C THR A 33 -17.53 22.20 -2.76
N HIS A 34 -17.99 21.62 -1.64
CA HIS A 34 -17.47 20.35 -1.14
C HIS A 34 -18.47 19.58 -0.31
N ARG A 35 -18.68 18.34 -0.66
CA ARG A 35 -19.50 17.39 0.09
C ARG A 35 -18.61 16.25 0.58
N PRO A 36 -18.15 16.26 1.84
CA PRO A 36 -17.38 15.15 2.41
C PRO A 36 -18.14 13.84 2.32
N ILE A 37 -17.46 12.76 2.00
CA ILE A 37 -18.06 11.42 2.01
C ILE A 37 -17.57 10.73 3.29
N PRO A 38 -18.49 10.19 4.14
CA PRO A 38 -18.09 9.47 5.34
C PRO A 38 -17.07 8.37 5.03
N HIS A 39 -16.06 8.23 5.87
CA HIS A 39 -15.02 7.20 5.67
C HIS A 39 -15.63 5.79 5.61
N ALA A 40 -16.58 5.51 6.49
CA ALA A 40 -17.30 4.23 6.52
C ALA A 40 -18.07 3.96 5.22
N THR A 41 -18.71 4.98 4.62
CA THR A 41 -19.43 4.84 3.34
C THR A 41 -18.47 4.48 2.21
N VAL A 42 -17.28 5.09 2.18
CA VAL A 42 -16.25 4.76 1.19
C VAL A 42 -15.78 3.31 1.32
N VAL A 43 -15.52 2.87 2.54
CA VAL A 43 -15.10 1.49 2.83
C VAL A 43 -16.19 0.50 2.43
N GLN A 44 -17.44 0.77 2.81
CA GLN A 44 -18.56 -0.09 2.50
C GLN A 44 -18.76 -0.23 0.98
N ALA A 45 -18.76 0.88 0.24
CA ALA A 45 -18.89 0.86 -1.22
C ALA A 45 -17.75 0.07 -1.89
N LEU A 46 -16.52 0.16 -1.38
CA LEU A 46 -15.40 -0.63 -1.88
C LEU A 46 -15.63 -2.13 -1.64
N ILE A 47 -15.99 -2.51 -0.41
CA ILE A 47 -16.20 -3.93 -0.05
C ILE A 47 -17.34 -4.55 -0.86
N GLU A 48 -18.47 -3.85 -1.00
CA GLU A 48 -19.59 -4.30 -1.82
C GLU A 48 -19.18 -4.45 -3.29
N THR A 49 -18.48 -3.47 -3.83
CA THR A 49 -17.97 -3.51 -5.20
C THR A 49 -17.04 -4.71 -5.43
N LEU A 50 -16.14 -4.98 -4.49
CA LEU A 50 -15.27 -6.15 -4.53
C LEU A 50 -16.08 -7.46 -4.50
N GLY A 51 -17.08 -7.54 -3.61
CA GLY A 51 -17.97 -8.70 -3.52
C GLY A 51 -18.71 -9.00 -4.82
N PHE A 52 -19.25 -7.98 -5.51
CA PHE A 52 -19.85 -8.14 -6.84
C PHE A 52 -18.90 -8.70 -7.89
N ARG A 53 -17.61 -8.50 -7.71
CA ARG A 53 -16.56 -9.04 -8.60
C ARG A 53 -15.91 -10.31 -8.07
N ARG A 54 -16.54 -10.95 -7.09
CA ARG A 54 -16.06 -12.19 -6.45
C ARG A 54 -14.67 -12.05 -5.82
N LEU A 55 -14.32 -10.84 -5.38
CA LEU A 55 -13.12 -10.56 -4.61
C LEU A 55 -13.50 -10.42 -3.14
N THR A 56 -13.03 -11.35 -2.32
CA THR A 56 -13.33 -11.35 -0.88
C THR A 56 -12.25 -10.60 -0.12
N VAL A 57 -12.64 -9.73 0.79
CA VAL A 57 -11.73 -9.10 1.74
C VAL A 57 -11.56 -10.03 2.94
N VAL A 58 -10.33 -10.48 3.20
CA VAL A 58 -10.00 -11.41 4.31
C VAL A 58 -9.50 -10.69 5.55
N SER A 59 -8.93 -9.51 5.38
CA SER A 59 -8.58 -8.63 6.51
C SER A 59 -8.52 -7.18 6.05
N ASP A 60 -8.79 -6.28 6.96
CA ASP A 60 -8.71 -4.85 6.71
C ASP A 60 -8.22 -4.10 7.95
N GLN A 61 -7.52 -3.01 7.72
CA GLN A 61 -7.00 -2.12 8.76
C GLN A 61 -7.15 -0.68 8.30
N TYR A 62 -7.50 0.20 9.23
CA TYR A 62 -7.67 1.62 8.94
C TYR A 62 -6.90 2.45 9.95
N ALA A 63 -6.36 3.57 9.49
CA ALA A 63 -5.79 4.60 10.33
C ALA A 63 -6.47 5.93 10.03
N VAL A 64 -6.76 6.70 11.07
CA VAL A 64 -7.42 8.00 10.97
C VAL A 64 -6.58 9.03 11.71
N THR A 65 -6.45 10.24 11.16
CA THR A 65 -5.83 11.36 11.87
C THR A 65 -6.59 11.70 13.14
N PRO A 66 -5.95 12.28 14.19
CA PRO A 66 -6.60 12.57 15.46
C PRO A 66 -7.87 13.45 15.33
N ASP A 67 -7.93 14.30 14.31
CA ASP A 67 -9.07 15.15 13.98
C ASP A 67 -10.17 14.43 13.16
N GLY A 68 -9.99 13.16 12.81
CA GLY A 68 -10.91 12.39 11.99
C GLY A 68 -11.01 12.82 10.52
N MET A 69 -10.15 13.76 10.06
CA MET A 69 -10.30 14.36 8.73
C MET A 69 -9.72 13.51 7.60
N ARG A 70 -8.79 12.62 7.89
CA ARG A 70 -8.10 11.81 6.88
C ARG A 70 -8.07 10.36 7.29
N MET A 71 -8.35 9.50 6.34
CA MET A 71 -8.29 8.06 6.50
C MET A 71 -7.37 7.44 5.46
N PHE A 72 -6.59 6.47 5.90
CA PHE A 72 -5.88 5.51 5.07
C PHE A 72 -6.29 4.09 5.48
N GLY A 73 -6.59 3.24 4.52
CA GLY A 73 -6.98 1.85 4.74
C GLY A 73 -6.18 0.88 3.89
N VAL A 74 -5.99 -0.32 4.39
CA VAL A 74 -5.43 -1.46 3.66
C VAL A 74 -6.39 -2.63 3.79
N LEU A 75 -6.82 -3.16 2.65
CA LEU A 75 -7.69 -4.31 2.57
C LEU A 75 -6.93 -5.45 1.87
N ALA A 76 -6.75 -6.58 2.55
CA ALA A 76 -6.16 -7.78 1.96
C ALA A 76 -7.28 -8.62 1.33
N LEU A 77 -7.04 -9.10 0.11
CA LEU A 77 -8.00 -9.89 -0.66
C LEU A 77 -7.71 -11.38 -0.55
N ASP A 78 -8.73 -12.21 -0.75
CA ASP A 78 -8.59 -13.66 -0.90
C ASP A 78 -8.09 -14.01 -2.32
N VAL A 79 -6.97 -13.42 -2.70
CA VAL A 79 -6.27 -13.68 -3.96
C VAL A 79 -4.81 -13.85 -3.63
N GLU A 80 -4.33 -15.06 -3.76
CA GLU A 80 -3.00 -15.47 -3.35
C GLU A 80 -2.21 -16.03 -4.54
N GLY A 81 -0.92 -15.81 -4.52
CA GLY A 81 0.01 -16.38 -5.49
C GLY A 81 1.45 -16.01 -5.16
N SER A 82 2.39 -16.88 -5.47
CA SER A 82 3.83 -16.64 -5.27
C SER A 82 4.21 -16.14 -3.87
N GLY A 83 3.55 -16.66 -2.81
CA GLY A 83 3.84 -16.29 -1.42
C GLY A 83 3.38 -14.87 -1.03
N VAL A 84 2.51 -14.25 -1.82
CA VAL A 84 1.91 -12.96 -1.54
C VAL A 84 0.39 -13.00 -1.64
N ARG A 85 -0.25 -12.10 -0.92
CA ARG A 85 -1.69 -11.82 -1.01
C ARG A 85 -1.89 -10.43 -1.60
N LEU A 86 -2.83 -10.31 -2.53
CA LEU A 86 -3.19 -9.01 -3.07
C LEU A 86 -3.77 -8.11 -1.99
N ALA A 87 -3.45 -6.81 -2.07
CA ALA A 87 -3.92 -5.80 -1.15
C ALA A 87 -4.38 -4.55 -1.91
N ILE A 88 -5.33 -3.85 -1.32
CA ILE A 88 -5.80 -2.56 -1.81
C ILE A 88 -5.48 -1.51 -0.77
N GLY A 89 -4.80 -0.45 -1.18
CA GLY A 89 -4.69 0.79 -0.42
C GLY A 89 -5.86 1.72 -0.75
N LEU A 90 -6.49 2.26 0.28
CA LEU A 90 -7.59 3.21 0.17
C LEU A 90 -7.23 4.47 0.94
N ARG A 91 -7.49 5.66 0.36
CA ARG A 91 -7.40 6.93 1.08
C ARG A 91 -8.65 7.77 0.85
N ASN A 92 -9.07 8.49 1.89
CA ASN A 92 -10.15 9.46 1.82
C ASN A 92 -9.85 10.65 2.73
N SER A 93 -10.28 11.85 2.36
CA SER A 93 -10.18 13.03 3.22
C SER A 93 -11.44 13.88 3.21
N HIS A 94 -11.78 14.43 4.37
CA HIS A 94 -12.86 15.39 4.55
C HIS A 94 -12.39 16.85 4.37
N ASP A 95 -11.08 17.11 4.50
CA ASP A 95 -10.43 18.43 4.48
C ASP A 95 -9.88 18.82 3.10
N LYS A 96 -10.19 18.08 2.05
CA LYS A 96 -9.67 18.27 0.67
C LYS A 96 -8.15 18.07 0.52
N SER A 97 -7.45 17.59 1.54
CA SER A 97 -5.99 17.39 1.49
C SER A 97 -5.58 16.35 0.45
N CYS A 98 -6.46 15.40 0.15
CA CYS A 98 -6.26 14.43 -0.92
C CYS A 98 -7.58 14.05 -1.59
N ALA A 99 -7.51 13.61 -2.83
CA ALA A 99 -8.64 12.98 -3.50
C ALA A 99 -8.90 11.59 -2.91
N LEU A 100 -10.18 11.15 -2.93
CA LEU A 100 -10.48 9.74 -2.75
C LEU A 100 -9.69 8.92 -3.78
N GLY A 101 -8.93 7.95 -3.34
CA GLY A 101 -8.05 7.19 -4.21
C GLY A 101 -7.86 5.75 -3.77
N LEU A 102 -7.65 4.89 -4.77
CA LEU A 102 -7.30 3.49 -4.59
C LEU A 102 -5.94 3.21 -5.20
N THR A 103 -5.22 2.27 -4.62
CA THR A 103 -3.99 1.69 -5.19
C THR A 103 -4.00 0.18 -4.99
N VAL A 104 -3.30 -0.53 -5.86
CA VAL A 104 -3.10 -1.97 -5.74
C VAL A 104 -1.71 -2.24 -5.17
N GLY A 105 -1.60 -3.30 -4.40
CA GLY A 105 -0.36 -3.76 -3.83
C GLY A 105 -0.42 -5.24 -3.47
N TYR A 106 0.57 -5.69 -2.74
CA TYR A 106 0.64 -7.03 -2.20
C TYR A 106 1.18 -7.03 -0.77
N LYS A 107 0.78 -8.03 -0.01
CA LYS A 107 1.28 -8.33 1.33
C LYS A 107 1.98 -9.68 1.31
N VAL A 108 3.21 -9.73 1.82
CA VAL A 108 4.00 -10.97 1.89
C VAL A 108 3.61 -11.76 3.13
N PHE A 109 3.40 -13.07 3.00
CA PHE A 109 2.91 -13.89 4.10
C PHE A 109 3.86 -14.00 5.28
N VAL A 110 5.14 -14.20 5.01
CA VAL A 110 6.12 -14.54 6.07
C VAL A 110 6.55 -13.35 6.93
N CYS A 111 6.39 -12.13 6.46
CA CYS A 111 6.94 -10.95 7.14
C CYS A 111 6.02 -9.75 7.18
N ASP A 112 4.78 -9.88 6.71
CA ASP A 112 3.82 -8.77 6.62
C ASP A 112 4.33 -7.53 5.85
N ASN A 113 5.34 -7.68 4.99
CA ASN A 113 5.78 -6.61 4.11
C ASN A 113 4.65 -6.23 3.17
N LEU A 114 4.39 -4.94 3.07
CA LEU A 114 3.37 -4.38 2.21
C LEU A 114 4.04 -3.49 1.16
N ALA A 115 3.75 -3.73 -0.10
CA ALA A 115 4.20 -2.88 -1.19
C ALA A 115 3.01 -2.50 -2.09
N PHE A 116 3.00 -1.26 -2.54
CA PHE A 116 2.02 -0.74 -3.48
C PHE A 116 2.64 -0.59 -4.86
N HIS A 117 1.83 -0.79 -5.90
CA HIS A 117 2.24 -0.67 -7.29
C HIS A 117 1.72 0.65 -7.87
N GLY A 118 2.58 1.65 -7.91
CA GLY A 118 2.26 2.99 -8.41
C GLY A 118 1.50 3.88 -7.41
N ASP A 119 1.20 5.09 -7.85
CA ASP A 119 0.46 6.07 -7.07
C ASP A 119 -1.03 5.75 -6.96
N PHE A 120 -1.70 6.37 -5.98
CA PHE A 120 -3.16 6.28 -5.87
C PHE A 120 -3.82 6.78 -7.15
N ALA A 121 -4.56 5.88 -7.82
CA ALA A 121 -5.48 6.30 -8.86
C ALA A 121 -6.62 7.11 -8.22
N PRO A 122 -6.82 8.37 -8.59
CA PRO A 122 -7.92 9.15 -8.04
C PRO A 122 -9.24 8.55 -8.51
N VAL A 123 -10.06 8.11 -7.56
CA VAL A 123 -11.39 7.57 -7.80
C VAL A 123 -12.37 8.71 -8.08
N MET A 124 -12.26 9.79 -7.31
CA MET A 124 -13.13 10.94 -7.45
C MET A 124 -12.35 12.24 -7.21
N ARG A 125 -12.25 13.07 -8.25
CA ARG A 125 -11.59 14.37 -8.16
C ARG A 125 -12.52 15.52 -7.80
N LYS A 126 -13.83 15.38 -8.10
CA LYS A 126 -14.88 16.39 -7.79
C LYS A 126 -16.16 15.67 -7.43
N HIS A 127 -16.78 16.07 -6.35
CA HIS A 127 -18.09 15.58 -5.93
C HIS A 127 -19.18 16.29 -6.78
N THR A 128 -19.43 15.78 -7.98
CA THR A 128 -20.54 16.26 -8.80
C THR A 128 -21.81 15.47 -8.46
N ALA A 129 -22.92 16.14 -8.37
CA ALA A 129 -24.20 15.61 -7.88
C ALA A 129 -24.83 14.48 -8.73
N ARG A 130 -24.18 14.06 -9.82
CA ARG A 130 -24.71 13.07 -10.76
C ARG A 130 -23.98 11.71 -10.76
N VAL A 131 -22.87 11.56 -10.04
CA VAL A 131 -22.10 10.32 -10.01
C VAL A 131 -22.17 9.72 -8.63
N THR A 132 -22.66 8.50 -8.52
CA THR A 132 -22.72 7.77 -7.25
C THR A 132 -21.34 7.23 -6.89
N ILE A 133 -21.08 7.04 -5.60
CA ILE A 133 -19.81 6.47 -5.14
C ILE A 133 -19.63 5.04 -5.66
N GLU A 134 -20.72 4.31 -5.80
CA GLU A 134 -20.77 2.94 -6.29
C GLU A 134 -20.26 2.84 -7.73
N ASP A 135 -20.73 3.71 -8.63
CA ASP A 135 -20.29 3.74 -10.02
C ASP A 135 -18.80 4.05 -10.15
N VAL A 136 -18.34 5.03 -9.37
CA VAL A 136 -16.93 5.44 -9.38
C VAL A 136 -16.05 4.32 -8.81
N MET A 137 -16.52 3.65 -7.76
CA MET A 137 -15.82 2.54 -7.14
C MET A 137 -15.75 1.34 -8.09
N ALA A 138 -16.84 1.05 -8.80
CA ALA A 138 -16.89 0.01 -9.83
C ALA A 138 -15.79 0.18 -10.88
N LEU A 139 -15.67 1.37 -11.46
CA LEU A 139 -14.62 1.69 -12.44
C LEU A 139 -13.20 1.60 -11.86
N ALA A 140 -13.02 2.00 -10.60
CA ALA A 140 -11.73 1.93 -9.95
C ALA A 140 -11.29 0.48 -9.70
N VAL A 141 -12.19 -0.37 -9.22
CA VAL A 141 -11.91 -1.80 -9.01
C VAL A 141 -11.63 -2.50 -10.34
N ASP A 142 -12.38 -2.23 -11.40
CA ASP A 142 -12.11 -2.80 -12.73
C ASP A 142 -10.75 -2.39 -13.30
N ARG A 143 -10.31 -1.17 -13.03
CA ARG A 143 -8.96 -0.72 -13.39
C ARG A 143 -7.89 -1.45 -12.59
N MET A 144 -8.11 -1.63 -11.29
CA MET A 144 -7.15 -2.32 -10.41
C MET A 144 -6.97 -3.79 -10.79
N GLN A 145 -8.06 -4.51 -11.09
CA GLN A 145 -7.99 -5.92 -11.48
C GLN A 145 -7.04 -6.16 -12.66
N ARG A 146 -6.94 -5.21 -13.58
CA ARG A 146 -6.01 -5.28 -14.73
C ARG A 146 -4.54 -5.25 -14.32
N HIS A 147 -4.22 -4.81 -13.12
CA HIS A 147 -2.84 -4.78 -12.61
C HIS A 147 -2.45 -6.04 -11.81
N PHE A 148 -3.41 -6.89 -11.44
CA PHE A 148 -3.13 -8.06 -10.60
C PHE A 148 -2.21 -9.06 -11.29
N GLU A 149 -2.56 -9.50 -12.50
CA GLU A 149 -1.76 -10.47 -13.25
C GLU A 149 -0.37 -9.93 -13.65
N PRO A 150 -0.23 -8.70 -14.17
CA PRO A 150 1.08 -8.11 -14.42
C PRO A 150 1.96 -8.05 -13.15
N MET A 151 1.39 -7.67 -12.02
CA MET A 151 2.11 -7.61 -10.74
C MET A 151 2.58 -9.00 -10.29
N GLN A 152 1.71 -10.02 -10.44
CA GLN A 152 2.07 -11.41 -10.12
C GLN A 152 3.24 -11.88 -10.97
N ARG A 153 3.18 -11.66 -12.29
CA ARG A 153 4.29 -12.02 -13.22
C ARG A 153 5.58 -11.31 -12.86
N GLN A 154 5.52 -10.04 -12.44
CA GLN A 154 6.69 -9.29 -12.01
C GLN A 154 7.32 -9.92 -10.75
N ILE A 155 6.51 -10.30 -9.76
CA ILE A 155 6.99 -10.98 -8.55
C ILE A 155 7.69 -12.30 -8.91
N ASP A 156 7.08 -13.11 -9.79
CA ASP A 156 7.65 -14.39 -10.23
C ASP A 156 8.98 -14.18 -10.95
N ALA A 157 9.07 -13.17 -11.82
CA ALA A 157 10.30 -12.80 -12.52
C ALA A 157 11.40 -12.39 -11.53
N TRP A 158 11.10 -11.55 -10.54
CA TRP A 158 12.05 -11.12 -9.52
C TRP A 158 12.52 -12.28 -8.61
N ARG A 159 11.67 -13.26 -8.33
CA ARG A 159 12.02 -14.47 -7.59
C ARG A 159 13.02 -15.33 -8.37
N GLY A 160 12.86 -15.41 -9.68
CA GLY A 160 13.78 -16.16 -10.56
C GLY A 160 15.09 -15.42 -10.87
N PHE A 161 15.15 -14.10 -10.68
CA PHE A 161 16.30 -13.31 -11.06
C PHE A 161 17.40 -13.33 -9.99
N GLN A 162 18.49 -14.06 -10.27
CA GLN A 162 19.66 -14.11 -9.40
C GLN A 162 20.40 -12.78 -9.39
N LEU A 163 20.68 -12.27 -8.21
CA LEU A 163 21.30 -10.95 -8.01
C LEU A 163 22.66 -11.11 -7.32
N PRO A 164 23.78 -10.91 -8.05
CA PRO A 164 25.11 -10.89 -7.46
C PRO A 164 25.24 -9.81 -6.38
N ASP A 165 26.02 -10.11 -5.34
CA ASP A 165 26.21 -9.23 -4.17
C ASP A 165 26.66 -7.81 -4.55
N ASP A 166 27.58 -7.69 -5.50
CA ASP A 166 28.08 -6.38 -5.95
C ASP A 166 26.98 -5.57 -6.64
N ARG A 167 26.12 -6.24 -7.41
CA ARG A 167 25.00 -5.61 -8.06
C ARG A 167 23.95 -5.17 -7.02
N ALA A 168 23.71 -5.98 -6.00
CA ALA A 168 22.82 -5.59 -4.89
C ALA A 168 23.34 -4.34 -4.16
N ARG A 169 24.67 -4.28 -3.87
CA ARG A 169 25.29 -3.09 -3.28
C ARG A 169 25.15 -1.85 -4.15
N LEU A 170 25.33 -2.00 -5.47
CA LEU A 170 25.14 -0.90 -6.41
C LEU A 170 23.69 -0.40 -6.42
N ILE A 171 22.70 -1.28 -6.38
CA ILE A 171 21.28 -0.90 -6.33
C ILE A 171 20.99 -0.13 -5.05
N ILE A 172 21.47 -0.61 -3.89
CA ILE A 172 21.32 0.10 -2.61
C ILE A 172 21.99 1.48 -2.68
N TYR A 173 23.21 1.56 -3.23
CA TYR A 173 23.91 2.83 -3.39
C TYR A 173 23.09 3.82 -4.24
N ARG A 174 22.56 3.39 -5.39
CA ARG A 174 21.74 4.23 -6.26
C ARG A 174 20.47 4.70 -5.60
N ALA A 175 19.81 3.82 -4.84
CA ALA A 175 18.57 4.16 -4.15
C ALA A 175 18.73 5.32 -3.16
N PHE A 176 19.82 5.32 -2.40
CA PHE A 176 20.00 6.21 -1.25
C PHE A 176 21.03 7.31 -1.46
N ILE A 177 22.08 7.08 -2.22
CA ILE A 177 23.20 8.02 -2.40
C ILE A 177 23.00 8.87 -3.65
N GLU A 178 22.50 8.27 -4.72
CA GLU A 178 22.07 9.02 -5.92
C GLU A 178 20.67 9.61 -5.78
N ASP A 179 20.06 9.49 -4.57
CA ASP A 179 18.73 10.03 -4.21
C ASP A 179 17.61 9.62 -5.19
N THR A 180 17.70 8.39 -5.75
CA THR A 180 16.71 7.89 -6.71
C THR A 180 15.36 7.58 -6.04
N LEU A 181 15.38 7.15 -4.77
CA LEU A 181 14.17 6.96 -3.96
C LEU A 181 14.02 8.09 -2.93
N PRO A 182 12.77 8.55 -2.66
CA PRO A 182 12.51 9.63 -1.71
C PRO A 182 12.53 9.12 -0.26
N VAL A 183 13.66 8.58 0.17
CA VAL A 183 13.82 7.93 1.49
C VAL A 183 15.05 8.43 2.21
N ALA A 184 15.03 8.35 3.53
CA ALA A 184 16.12 8.81 4.36
C ALA A 184 17.37 7.92 4.21
N LYS A 185 18.55 8.55 4.04
CA LYS A 185 19.82 7.85 3.76
C LYS A 185 20.25 6.84 4.83
N HIS A 186 19.83 7.02 6.10
CA HIS A 186 20.15 6.09 7.18
C HIS A 186 19.55 4.69 6.94
N LEU A 187 18.44 4.59 6.20
CA LEU A 187 17.81 3.30 5.86
C LEU A 187 18.67 2.45 4.92
N ALA A 188 19.67 3.01 4.25
CA ALA A 188 20.61 2.24 3.41
C ALA A 188 21.27 1.10 4.20
N ARG A 189 21.66 1.36 5.46
CA ARG A 189 22.24 0.35 6.35
C ARG A 189 21.21 -0.73 6.71
N VAL A 190 19.97 -0.35 6.95
CA VAL A 190 18.90 -1.28 7.31
C VAL A 190 18.58 -2.19 6.13
N VAL A 191 18.45 -1.64 4.92
CA VAL A 191 18.25 -2.42 3.70
C VAL A 191 19.43 -3.38 3.47
N HIS A 192 20.67 -2.90 3.60
CA HIS A 192 21.86 -3.73 3.47
C HIS A 192 21.80 -4.90 4.45
N GLN A 193 21.54 -4.63 5.73
CA GLN A 193 21.44 -5.69 6.75
C GLN A 193 20.34 -6.69 6.42
N HIS A 194 19.11 -6.24 6.09
CA HIS A 194 18.00 -7.14 5.79
C HIS A 194 18.23 -8.00 4.54
N TYR A 195 19.01 -7.51 3.57
CA TYR A 195 19.35 -8.30 2.39
C TYR A 195 20.47 -9.31 2.65
N PHE A 196 21.55 -8.91 3.32
CA PHE A 196 22.72 -9.75 3.54
C PHE A 196 22.58 -10.68 4.76
N GLU A 197 21.72 -10.32 5.71
CA GLU A 197 21.43 -11.06 6.94
C GLU A 197 19.90 -11.20 7.12
N PRO A 198 19.19 -11.87 6.20
CA PRO A 198 17.74 -11.92 6.23
C PRO A 198 17.23 -12.75 7.43
N THR A 199 16.19 -12.26 8.08
CA THR A 199 15.54 -12.94 9.22
C THR A 199 14.72 -14.16 8.78
N TYR A 200 14.20 -14.15 7.54
CA TYR A 200 13.34 -15.20 7.03
C TYR A 200 14.05 -16.04 5.99
N GLU A 201 13.89 -17.38 6.05
CA GLU A 201 14.51 -18.32 5.09
C GLU A 201 14.11 -18.03 3.64
N GLU A 202 12.88 -17.58 3.41
CA GLU A 202 12.38 -17.21 2.08
C GLU A 202 13.25 -16.14 1.37
N PHE A 203 13.95 -15.30 2.13
CA PHE A 203 14.77 -14.21 1.60
C PHE A 203 16.28 -14.50 1.60
N GLN A 204 16.69 -15.72 2.00
CA GLN A 204 18.10 -16.14 1.90
C GLN A 204 18.62 -16.22 0.46
N PRO A 205 17.82 -16.66 -0.55
CA PRO A 205 18.26 -16.60 -1.94
C PRO A 205 18.59 -15.17 -2.38
N ARG A 206 19.71 -14.99 -3.03
CA ARG A 206 20.18 -13.70 -3.57
C ARG A 206 19.43 -13.35 -4.86
N THR A 207 18.23 -12.79 -4.71
CA THR A 207 17.34 -12.44 -5.83
C THR A 207 16.91 -10.99 -5.76
N LEU A 208 16.36 -10.46 -6.86
CA LEU A 208 15.70 -9.15 -6.86
C LEU A 208 14.51 -9.12 -5.91
N TRP A 209 13.80 -10.25 -5.77
CA TRP A 209 12.70 -10.38 -4.81
C TRP A 209 13.18 -10.18 -3.37
N SER A 210 14.26 -10.85 -2.98
CA SER A 210 14.84 -10.71 -1.63
C SER A 210 15.30 -9.27 -1.37
N LEU A 211 15.89 -8.62 -2.38
CA LEU A 211 16.28 -7.20 -2.25
C LEU A 211 15.07 -6.28 -2.14
N SER A 212 14.03 -6.49 -2.94
CA SER A 212 12.77 -5.72 -2.84
C SER A 212 12.16 -5.85 -1.44
N ASN A 213 12.19 -7.06 -0.85
CA ASN A 213 11.71 -7.27 0.51
C ASN A 213 12.59 -6.64 1.59
N ALA A 214 13.90 -6.56 1.38
CA ALA A 214 14.79 -5.82 2.27
C ALA A 214 14.43 -4.32 2.30
N PHE A 215 14.13 -3.72 1.14
CA PHE A 215 13.64 -2.34 1.06
C PHE A 215 12.30 -2.15 1.77
N THR A 216 11.30 -2.99 1.45
CA THR A 216 9.97 -2.85 2.08
C THR A 216 10.00 -3.09 3.57
N SER A 217 10.88 -3.97 4.05
CA SER A 217 11.11 -4.17 5.49
C SER A 217 11.70 -2.92 6.15
N ALA A 218 12.70 -2.28 5.53
CA ALA A 218 13.27 -1.03 6.04
C ALA A 218 12.25 0.13 6.00
N PHE A 219 11.36 0.16 5.03
CA PHE A 219 10.33 1.20 4.92
C PHE A 219 9.27 1.16 6.02
N LYS A 220 9.20 0.07 6.81
CA LYS A 220 8.37 0.02 8.03
C LYS A 220 8.80 1.02 9.11
N GLU A 221 10.04 1.52 9.03
CA GLU A 221 10.53 2.57 9.93
C GLU A 221 10.04 3.97 9.52
N LEU A 222 9.45 4.12 8.34
CA LEU A 222 8.91 5.38 7.85
C LEU A 222 7.48 5.61 8.36
N ASP A 223 7.10 6.89 8.43
CA ASP A 223 5.70 7.27 8.57
C ASP A 223 4.85 6.72 7.40
N PRO A 224 3.53 6.49 7.57
CA PRO A 224 2.69 5.84 6.56
C PRO A 224 2.71 6.48 5.17
N ILE A 225 2.65 7.81 5.08
CA ILE A 225 2.64 8.52 3.79
C ILE A 225 4.00 8.43 3.08
N PRO A 226 5.15 8.74 3.72
CA PRO A 226 6.46 8.46 3.17
C PRO A 226 6.67 6.98 2.78
N ALA A 227 6.28 6.03 3.64
CA ALA A 227 6.38 4.61 3.35
C ALA A 227 5.58 4.22 2.10
N PHE A 228 4.34 4.72 1.98
CA PHE A 228 3.53 4.54 0.78
C PHE A 228 4.26 5.05 -0.48
N HIS A 229 4.75 6.29 -0.46
CA HIS A 229 5.46 6.86 -1.62
C HIS A 229 6.75 6.12 -1.95
N ALA A 230 7.47 5.64 -0.93
CA ALA A 230 8.68 4.84 -1.11
C ALA A 230 8.36 3.50 -1.78
N THR A 231 7.34 2.78 -1.31
CA THR A 231 6.94 1.49 -1.89
C THR A 231 6.40 1.64 -3.30
N ALA A 232 5.59 2.67 -3.58
CA ALA A 232 5.05 2.95 -4.91
C ALA A 232 6.15 3.23 -5.96
N LYS A 233 7.29 3.81 -5.55
CA LYS A 233 8.44 4.06 -6.42
C LYS A 233 9.43 2.90 -6.48
N LEU A 234 9.38 1.99 -5.50
CA LEU A 234 10.33 0.88 -5.41
C LEU A 234 10.19 -0.06 -6.61
N GLY A 235 8.98 -0.44 -6.99
CA GLY A 235 8.73 -1.34 -8.12
C GLY A 235 9.38 -0.85 -9.42
N PRO A 236 9.05 0.36 -9.91
CA PRO A 236 9.69 0.95 -11.09
C PRO A 236 11.21 1.13 -10.96
N PHE A 237 11.71 1.36 -9.75
CA PHE A 237 13.14 1.46 -9.51
C PHE A 237 13.84 0.10 -9.64
N ILE A 238 13.32 -0.94 -9.00
CA ILE A 238 13.90 -2.30 -9.07
C ILE A 238 13.86 -2.86 -10.49
N GLU A 239 12.78 -2.58 -11.24
CA GLU A 239 12.60 -3.06 -12.61
C GLU A 239 13.71 -2.60 -13.56
N GLN A 240 14.38 -1.49 -13.29
CA GLN A 240 15.53 -1.02 -14.09
C GLN A 240 16.75 -1.96 -14.04
N PHE A 241 16.76 -2.90 -13.09
CA PHE A 241 17.87 -3.83 -12.87
C PHE A 241 17.51 -5.28 -13.24
N HIS A 242 16.26 -5.50 -13.63
CA HIS A 242 15.74 -6.79 -14.15
C HIS A 242 15.98 -7.00 -15.67
#